data_6d98a4eb4cecd156199efea5ff694b45
#
_entry.id   6d98a4eb4cecd156199efea5ff694b45
#
_cell.length_a   1.000
_cell.length_b   1.000
_cell.length_c   1.000
_cell.angle_alpha   90.00
_cell.angle_beta   90.00
_cell.angle_gamma   90.00
#
_symmetry.space_group_name_H-M   'P 1'
#
loop_
_entity.id
_entity.type
_entity.pdbx_description
1 polymer ?
#
loop_
_entity_poly.entity_id
_entity_poly.type
_entity_poly.pdbx_seq_one_letter_code
_entity_poly.pdbx_strand_id
1 'polypeptide(L)'
;MPVYKTYCCINCNLEVTKANSKEKFCSIQCQQDYSLEESVKSGTAKPRTLKRYLLKHNGNKCWTCGITEWNKKPIVMELEHIDGNSENNNLDNLSLICPNCHSQTTTYKGKNVGNGRHSRRIRYAQGKSY
;
A
#
# COMPACT_ATOMS: atom_id res chain seq x y z
N MET A 1 25.41 -12.60 -34.07
CA MET A 1 26.09 -12.29 -32.80
C MET A 1 25.17 -11.51 -31.88
N PRO A 2 25.10 -11.82 -30.60
CA PRO A 2 24.31 -11.04 -29.68
C PRO A 2 24.96 -9.66 -29.50
N VAL A 3 24.11 -8.63 -29.45
CA VAL A 3 24.56 -7.25 -29.17
C VAL A 3 24.40 -7.02 -27.67
N TYR A 4 25.52 -6.76 -27.00
CA TYR A 4 25.49 -6.41 -25.57
C TYR A 4 25.25 -4.92 -25.40
N LYS A 5 24.34 -4.59 -24.51
CA LYS A 5 24.03 -3.20 -24.14
C LYS A 5 24.26 -3.01 -22.65
N THR A 6 24.90 -1.93 -22.29
CA THR A 6 25.05 -1.49 -20.90
C THR A 6 24.01 -0.43 -20.59
N TYR A 7 23.34 -0.58 -19.46
CA TYR A 7 22.36 0.39 -18.96
C TYR A 7 22.42 0.47 -17.44
N CYS A 8 21.96 1.59 -16.91
CA CYS A 8 21.80 1.74 -15.45
C CYS A 8 20.35 1.44 -15.06
N CYS A 9 20.19 0.64 -14.00
CA CYS A 9 18.88 0.37 -13.44
C CYS A 9 18.19 1.66 -13.01
N ILE A 10 16.96 1.89 -13.46
CA ILE A 10 16.20 3.09 -13.13
C ILE A 10 15.94 3.20 -11.62
N ASN A 11 15.82 2.05 -10.94
CA ASN A 11 15.51 2.04 -9.51
C ASN A 11 16.75 2.20 -8.62
N CYS A 12 17.82 1.44 -8.87
CA CYS A 12 18.98 1.40 -7.97
C CYS A 12 20.29 1.93 -8.57
N ASN A 13 20.29 2.35 -9.83
CA ASN A 13 21.43 2.85 -10.59
C ASN A 13 22.56 1.82 -10.82
N LEU A 14 22.34 0.55 -10.53
CA LEU A 14 23.31 -0.50 -10.81
C LEU A 14 23.55 -0.58 -12.32
N GLU A 15 24.80 -0.58 -12.74
CA GLU A 15 25.19 -0.78 -14.13
C GLU A 15 25.10 -2.27 -14.49
N VAL A 16 24.36 -2.57 -15.55
CA VAL A 16 24.10 -3.94 -16.02
C VAL A 16 24.38 -4.05 -17.49
N THR A 17 25.06 -5.11 -17.89
CA THR A 17 25.32 -5.45 -19.29
C THR A 17 24.60 -6.74 -19.64
N LYS A 18 23.67 -6.67 -20.59
CA LYS A 18 22.92 -7.84 -21.07
C LYS A 18 22.87 -7.89 -22.60
N ALA A 19 22.84 -9.10 -23.11
CA ALA A 19 22.67 -9.35 -24.53
C ALA A 19 21.22 -9.07 -24.95
N ASN A 20 21.03 -8.33 -26.06
CA ASN A 20 19.73 -8.08 -26.68
C ASN A 20 18.64 -7.52 -25.73
N SER A 21 19.05 -6.85 -24.67
CA SER A 21 18.12 -6.39 -23.63
C SER A 21 17.44 -5.06 -24.01
N LYS A 22 16.14 -5.01 -23.77
CA LYS A 22 15.34 -3.78 -23.72
C LYS A 22 14.98 -3.40 -22.28
N GLU A 23 15.54 -4.11 -21.33
CA GLU A 23 15.23 -3.94 -19.91
C GLU A 23 15.76 -2.61 -19.37
N LYS A 24 15.07 -2.08 -18.39
CA LYS A 24 15.40 -0.83 -17.69
C LYS A 24 15.78 -1.08 -16.24
N PHE A 25 15.64 -2.30 -15.78
CA PHE A 25 15.87 -2.71 -14.39
C PHE A 25 16.86 -3.85 -14.29
N CYS A 26 17.65 -3.88 -13.22
CA CYS A 26 18.62 -4.93 -12.98
C CYS A 26 17.94 -6.25 -12.56
N SER A 27 16.73 -6.20 -12.02
CA SER A 27 15.99 -7.36 -11.52
C SER A 27 14.49 -7.09 -11.51
N ILE A 28 13.72 -8.16 -11.37
CA ILE A 28 12.26 -8.08 -11.17
C ILE A 28 11.94 -7.33 -9.87
N GLN A 29 12.74 -7.54 -8.82
CA GLN A 29 12.55 -6.84 -7.56
C GLN A 29 12.67 -5.32 -7.71
N CYS A 30 13.68 -4.84 -8.43
CA CYS A 30 13.83 -3.41 -8.72
C CYS A 30 12.67 -2.85 -9.55
N GLN A 31 12.17 -3.62 -10.50
CA GLN A 31 11.00 -3.23 -11.29
C GLN A 31 9.76 -3.09 -10.40
N GLN A 32 9.53 -4.04 -9.51
CA GLN A 32 8.39 -4.01 -8.59
C GLN A 32 8.50 -2.85 -7.59
N ASP A 33 9.67 -2.62 -7.03
CA ASP A 33 9.93 -1.51 -6.11
C ASP A 33 9.69 -0.16 -6.78
N TYR A 34 10.20 0.01 -7.98
CA TYR A 34 9.99 1.23 -8.77
C TYR A 34 8.51 1.46 -9.08
N SER A 35 7.81 0.42 -9.53
CA SER A 35 6.38 0.50 -9.84
C SER A 35 5.54 0.84 -8.60
N LEU A 36 5.92 0.29 -7.45
CA LEU A 36 5.26 0.59 -6.17
C LEU A 36 5.38 2.07 -5.82
N GLU A 37 6.59 2.62 -5.85
CA GLU A 37 6.85 4.03 -5.55
C GLU A 37 6.12 4.96 -6.54
N GLU A 38 6.19 4.66 -7.83
CA GLU A 38 5.54 5.48 -8.87
C GLU A 38 4.01 5.46 -8.74
N SER A 39 3.40 4.32 -8.42
CA SER A 39 1.95 4.23 -8.25
C SER A 39 1.46 5.06 -7.05
N VAL A 40 2.26 5.12 -5.99
CA VAL A 40 1.94 5.95 -4.81
C VAL A 40 2.10 7.43 -5.14
N LYS A 41 3.19 7.83 -5.81
CA LYS A 41 3.42 9.22 -6.24
C LYS A 41 2.34 9.75 -7.17
N SER A 42 1.88 8.92 -8.10
CA SER A 42 0.83 9.30 -9.07
C SER A 42 -0.58 9.29 -8.48
N GLY A 43 -0.76 8.78 -7.25
CA GLY A 43 -2.07 8.67 -6.61
C GLY A 43 -2.96 7.56 -7.16
N THR A 44 -2.41 6.65 -7.98
CA THR A 44 -3.17 5.54 -8.58
C THR A 44 -3.14 4.26 -7.75
N ALA A 45 -2.39 4.24 -6.66
CA ALA A 45 -2.23 3.06 -5.81
C ALA A 45 -3.54 2.68 -5.13
N LYS A 46 -3.88 1.39 -5.23
CA LYS A 46 -5.02 0.80 -4.51
C LYS A 46 -4.65 0.49 -3.06
N PRO A 47 -5.63 0.29 -2.16
CA PRO A 47 -5.35 0.00 -0.74
C PRO A 47 -4.34 -1.12 -0.49
N ARG A 48 -4.42 -2.20 -1.25
CA ARG A 48 -3.46 -3.31 -1.15
C ARG A 48 -2.02 -2.86 -1.48
N THR A 49 -1.86 -2.02 -2.48
CA THR A 49 -0.56 -1.46 -2.89
C THR A 49 -0.05 -0.48 -1.84
N LEU A 50 -0.93 0.36 -1.31
CA LEU A 50 -0.62 1.29 -0.23
C LEU A 50 -0.17 0.57 1.04
N LYS A 51 -0.82 -0.54 1.39
CA LYS A 51 -0.41 -1.38 2.52
C LYS A 51 1.01 -1.92 2.32
N ARG A 52 1.33 -2.43 1.12
CA ARG A 52 2.69 -2.89 0.79
C ARG A 52 3.71 -1.77 0.90
N TYR A 53 3.38 -0.59 0.42
CA TYR A 53 4.22 0.60 0.52
C TYR A 53 4.52 0.95 1.98
N LEU A 54 3.50 0.99 2.83
CA LEU A 54 3.66 1.27 4.26
C LEU A 54 4.48 0.20 4.98
N LEU A 55 4.26 -1.08 4.65
CA LEU A 55 5.05 -2.19 5.19
C LEU A 55 6.53 -2.08 4.81
N LYS A 56 6.81 -1.68 3.58
CA LYS A 56 8.19 -1.50 3.09
C LYS A 56 8.90 -0.34 3.81
N HIS A 57 8.23 0.78 4.02
CA HIS A 57 8.84 1.99 4.58
C HIS A 57 8.81 2.04 6.11
N ASN A 58 7.78 1.50 6.75
CA ASN A 58 7.59 1.59 8.19
C ASN A 58 7.82 0.27 8.93
N GLY A 59 7.96 -0.84 8.18
CA GLY A 59 8.05 -2.17 8.76
C GLY A 59 6.71 -2.73 9.25
N ASN A 60 6.70 -3.99 9.67
CA ASN A 60 5.52 -4.68 10.18
C ASN A 60 5.33 -4.38 11.67
N LYS A 61 4.83 -3.19 11.98
CA LYS A 61 4.68 -2.70 13.34
C LYS A 61 3.38 -1.93 13.48
N CYS A 62 2.66 -2.18 14.57
CA CYS A 62 1.43 -1.43 14.87
C CYS A 62 1.76 0.04 15.17
N TRP A 63 1.10 0.94 14.48
CA TRP A 63 1.23 2.38 14.71
C TRP A 63 0.87 2.81 16.13
N THR A 64 -0.13 2.14 16.74
CA THR A 64 -0.68 2.54 18.03
C THR A 64 0.09 1.93 19.21
N CYS A 65 0.27 0.60 19.23
CA CYS A 65 0.86 -0.10 20.39
C CYS A 65 2.28 -0.61 20.15
N GLY A 66 2.75 -0.55 18.90
CA GLY A 66 4.11 -0.98 18.55
C GLY A 66 4.34 -2.48 18.47
N ILE A 67 3.29 -3.29 18.62
CA ILE A 67 3.44 -4.76 18.57
C ILE A 67 3.85 -5.23 17.17
N THR A 68 4.72 -6.23 17.11
CA THR A 68 5.19 -6.83 15.85
C THR A 68 4.86 -8.30 15.75
N GLU A 69 4.77 -8.99 16.89
CA GLU A 69 4.53 -10.43 16.97
C GLU A 69 3.44 -10.75 17.98
N TRP A 70 2.74 -11.81 17.71
CA TRP A 70 1.81 -12.42 18.63
C TRP A 70 1.97 -13.95 18.55
N ASN A 71 2.09 -14.59 19.69
CA ASN A 71 2.18 -16.05 19.76
C ASN A 71 3.33 -16.61 18.91
N LYS A 72 4.50 -15.95 18.94
CA LYS A 72 5.73 -16.28 18.21
C LYS A 72 5.63 -16.17 16.68
N LYS A 73 4.62 -15.48 16.19
CA LYS A 73 4.42 -15.25 14.74
C LYS A 73 4.23 -13.78 14.47
N PRO A 74 4.67 -13.28 13.29
CA PRO A 74 4.39 -11.91 12.90
C PRO A 74 2.88 -11.66 12.84
N ILE A 75 2.44 -10.52 13.37
CA ILE A 75 1.03 -10.11 13.27
C ILE A 75 0.78 -9.60 11.86
N VAL A 76 -0.34 -10.00 11.27
CA VAL A 76 -0.82 -9.41 10.01
C VAL A 76 -1.43 -8.04 10.35
N MET A 77 -0.75 -6.97 9.95
CA MET A 77 -1.25 -5.62 10.13
C MET A 77 -2.41 -5.33 9.19
N GLU A 78 -3.31 -4.48 9.63
CA GLU A 78 -4.43 -4.00 8.84
C GLU A 78 -4.20 -2.55 8.42
N LEU A 79 -4.73 -2.17 7.27
CA LEU A 79 -4.68 -0.79 6.80
C LEU A 79 -5.85 -0.02 7.42
N GLU A 80 -5.53 1.00 8.21
CA GLU A 80 -6.52 1.88 8.84
C GLU A 80 -6.65 3.18 8.05
N HIS A 81 -7.89 3.57 7.77
CA HIS A 81 -8.23 4.91 7.31
C HIS A 81 -8.61 5.74 8.54
N ILE A 82 -7.74 6.67 8.93
CA ILE A 82 -7.85 7.40 10.19
C ILE A 82 -9.18 8.14 10.32
N ASP A 83 -9.66 8.74 9.21
CA ASP A 83 -10.95 9.42 9.17
C ASP A 83 -12.16 8.50 8.98
N GLY A 84 -11.93 7.20 8.86
CA GLY A 84 -12.97 6.20 8.60
C GLY A 84 -13.51 6.17 7.18
N ASN A 85 -13.01 7.00 6.27
CA ASN A 85 -13.41 7.03 4.88
C ASN A 85 -12.46 6.16 4.03
N SER A 86 -12.91 4.98 3.63
CA SER A 86 -12.11 4.03 2.84
C SER A 86 -11.75 4.51 1.43
N GLU A 87 -12.31 5.62 0.98
CA GLU A 87 -11.99 6.24 -0.31
C GLU A 87 -10.90 7.31 -0.19
N ASN A 88 -10.58 7.76 1.03
CA ASN A 88 -9.50 8.71 1.27
C ASN A 88 -8.18 7.96 1.45
N ASN A 89 -7.49 7.73 0.35
CA ASN A 89 -6.24 6.98 0.29
C ASN A 89 -4.98 7.89 0.33
N ASN A 90 -5.10 9.09 0.85
CA ASN A 90 -3.94 9.93 1.12
C ASN A 90 -3.07 9.29 2.20
N LEU A 91 -1.75 9.29 2.02
CA LEU A 91 -0.82 8.67 2.97
C LEU A 91 -0.98 9.21 4.39
N ASP A 92 -1.32 10.48 4.54
CA ASP A 92 -1.55 11.12 5.84
C ASP A 92 -2.75 10.53 6.59
N ASN A 93 -3.68 9.91 5.86
CA ASN A 93 -4.87 9.29 6.40
C ASN A 93 -4.73 7.78 6.63
N LEU A 94 -3.56 7.22 6.35
CA LEU A 94 -3.34 5.77 6.40
C LEU A 94 -2.35 5.40 7.48
N SER A 95 -2.64 4.32 8.19
CA SER A 95 -1.71 3.72 9.14
C SER A 95 -1.80 2.20 9.12
N LEU A 96 -0.73 1.54 9.55
CA LEU A 96 -0.74 0.10 9.80
C LEU A 96 -1.06 -0.13 11.27
N ILE A 97 -2.05 -0.93 11.54
CA ILE A 97 -2.58 -1.15 12.88
C ILE A 97 -2.82 -2.65 13.11
N CYS A 98 -2.55 -3.13 14.32
CA CYS A 98 -2.86 -4.51 14.66
C CYS A 98 -4.38 -4.70 14.84
N PRO A 99 -4.91 -5.92 14.70
CA PRO A 99 -6.35 -6.18 14.85
C PRO A 99 -6.94 -5.71 16.18
N ASN A 100 -6.19 -5.83 17.27
CA ASN A 100 -6.66 -5.41 18.59
C ASN A 100 -6.82 -3.89 18.69
N CYS A 101 -5.79 -3.14 18.29
CA CYS A 101 -5.89 -1.68 18.25
C CYS A 101 -6.92 -1.19 17.25
N HIS A 102 -7.05 -1.88 16.10
CA HIS A 102 -8.08 -1.56 15.10
C HIS A 102 -9.49 -1.67 15.68
N SER A 103 -9.76 -2.73 16.46
CA SER A 103 -11.06 -2.92 17.11
C SER A 103 -11.42 -1.82 18.12
N GLN A 104 -10.43 -1.10 18.63
CA GLN A 104 -10.61 -0.02 19.60
C GLN A 104 -10.74 1.36 18.97
N THR A 105 -10.61 1.49 17.65
CA THR A 105 -10.76 2.77 16.97
C THR A 105 -12.21 3.24 17.00
N THR A 106 -12.42 4.56 16.92
CA THR A 106 -13.76 5.14 16.87
C THR A 106 -14.47 4.89 15.55
N THR A 107 -13.73 4.45 14.54
CA THR A 107 -14.23 4.20 13.17
C THR A 107 -14.38 2.72 12.85
N TYR A 108 -14.23 1.85 13.84
CA TYR A 108 -14.29 0.40 13.64
C TYR A 108 -15.70 -0.10 13.35
N LYS A 109 -15.90 -0.74 12.18
CA LYS A 109 -17.17 -1.37 11.78
C LYS A 109 -18.40 -0.48 12.05
N GLY A 110 -19.30 -0.93 12.91
CA GLY A 110 -20.54 -0.23 13.23
C GLY A 110 -20.35 1.15 13.86
N LYS A 111 -19.22 1.42 14.48
CA LYS A 111 -18.90 2.76 15.00
C LYS A 111 -18.69 3.79 13.88
N ASN A 112 -18.39 3.33 12.67
CA ASN A 112 -18.14 4.18 11.52
C ASN A 112 -19.41 4.48 10.71
N VAL A 113 -20.59 4.18 11.23
CA VAL A 113 -21.87 4.44 10.54
C VAL A 113 -21.97 5.92 10.22
N GLY A 114 -22.24 6.25 8.97
CA GLY A 114 -22.34 7.62 8.48
C GLY A 114 -21.05 8.22 7.92
N ASN A 115 -19.87 7.66 8.24
CA ASN A 115 -18.56 8.16 7.78
C ASN A 115 -17.92 7.31 6.68
N GLY A 116 -18.56 6.19 6.32
CA GLY A 116 -18.01 5.24 5.36
C GLY A 116 -18.01 5.74 3.92
N ARG A 117 -18.03 4.83 2.97
CA ARG A 117 -17.89 5.11 1.53
C ARG A 117 -18.90 6.13 1.02
N HIS A 118 -18.48 7.31 0.69
CA HIS A 118 -19.33 8.38 0.17
C HIS A 118 -20.04 7.97 -1.13
N SER A 119 -19.34 7.32 -2.05
CA SER A 119 -19.92 6.84 -3.31
C SER A 119 -21.08 5.88 -3.07
N ARG A 120 -20.96 5.01 -2.07
CA ARG A 120 -22.03 4.07 -1.68
C ARG A 120 -23.25 4.82 -1.14
N ARG A 121 -23.06 5.82 -0.30
CA ARG A 121 -24.16 6.66 0.21
C ARG A 121 -24.87 7.41 -0.90
N ILE A 122 -24.11 7.97 -1.84
CA ILE A 122 -24.66 8.66 -3.01
C ILE A 122 -25.53 7.70 -3.83
N ARG A 123 -25.04 6.48 -4.10
CA ARG A 123 -25.81 5.48 -4.84
C ARG A 123 -27.11 5.10 -4.14
N TYR A 124 -27.09 4.90 -2.83
CA TYR A 124 -28.30 4.62 -2.06
C TYR A 124 -29.29 5.78 -2.07
N ALA A 125 -28.80 7.00 -1.95
CA ALA A 125 -29.64 8.19 -2.05
C ALA A 125 -30.30 8.33 -3.43
N GLN A 126 -29.68 7.79 -4.49
CA GLN A 126 -30.21 7.74 -5.85
C GLN A 126 -31.11 6.52 -6.12
N GLY A 127 -31.40 5.71 -5.10
CA GLY A 127 -32.21 4.50 -5.23
C GLY A 127 -31.51 3.31 -5.91
N LYS A 128 -30.18 3.34 -6.01
CA LYS A 128 -29.38 2.25 -6.60
C LYS A 128 -28.82 1.35 -5.50
N SER A 129 -29.06 0.04 -5.59
CA SER A 129 -28.59 -0.91 -4.57
C SER A 129 -27.12 -1.30 -4.74
N TYR A 130 -26.63 -1.46 -5.94
CA TYR A 130 -25.20 -1.75 -6.25
C TYR A 130 -24.87 -1.31 -7.67
#